data_5bf868d0aa0147959272d7b3338d7bf5
#
_entry.id   5bf868d0aa0147959272d7b3338d7bf5
#
_cell.length_a   1.000
_cell.length_b   1.000
_cell.length_c   1.000
_cell.angle_alpha   90.00
_cell.angle_beta   90.00
_cell.angle_gamma   90.00
#
_symmetry.space_group_name_H-M   'P 1'
#
loop_
_entity.id
_entity.type
_entity.pdbx_description
1 polymer ?
#
loop_
_entity_poly.entity_id
_entity_poly.type
_entity_poly.pdbx_seq_one_letter_code
_entity_poly.pdbx_strand_id
1 'polypeptide(L)'
;GLICMDEFDKETTKKMPLLKNLMQMASLSFIKSYQKSFSKLPRIASFAGTSNRKDILTDPSGSRRFICIEVEEKINTEDIIHSQIYAQLKTELLRGKRYWFDSDEEAEINFHNREFYRQSTEESIFNCCFRAAQPDETYMELSAAEIFLCIKKRYPHALKQASPASFSKVLMSLGVERIHTRTGNLYRVIEMR
;
A
#
# COMPACT_ATOMS: atom_id res chain seq x y z
N GLY A 1 9.52 9.92 -20.38
CA GLY A 1 8.94 8.69 -20.92
C GLY A 1 7.98 8.02 -19.94
N LEU A 2 7.17 7.10 -20.45
CA LEU A 2 6.26 6.25 -19.67
C LEU A 2 6.72 4.79 -19.83
N ILE A 3 6.86 4.09 -18.70
CA ILE A 3 7.16 2.66 -18.66
C ILE A 3 5.87 1.94 -18.29
N CYS A 4 5.35 1.13 -19.22
CA CYS A 4 4.16 0.33 -18.99
C CYS A 4 4.56 -1.07 -18.52
N MET A 5 3.96 -1.52 -17.43
CA MET A 5 4.16 -2.85 -16.84
C MET A 5 2.85 -3.61 -16.94
N ASP A 6 2.82 -4.59 -17.81
CA ASP A 6 1.66 -5.47 -17.97
C ASP A 6 1.66 -6.54 -16.87
N GLU A 7 0.47 -6.97 -16.44
CA GLU A 7 0.29 -7.96 -15.39
C GLU A 7 1.10 -7.66 -14.11
N PHE A 8 1.06 -6.41 -13.70
CA PHE A 8 1.81 -5.90 -12.55
C PHE A 8 1.67 -6.74 -11.27
N ASP A 9 0.53 -7.38 -11.06
CA ASP A 9 0.24 -8.23 -9.91
C ASP A 9 1.12 -9.49 -9.84
N LYS A 10 1.61 -10.02 -10.95
CA LYS A 10 2.51 -11.19 -10.95
C LYS A 10 3.90 -10.88 -10.37
N GLU A 11 4.33 -9.65 -10.47
CA GLU A 11 5.66 -9.19 -10.10
C GLU A 11 5.73 -8.55 -8.70
N THR A 12 4.58 -8.25 -8.09
CA THR A 12 4.47 -7.26 -7.03
C THR A 12 5.14 -7.63 -5.71
N THR A 13 5.09 -8.88 -5.27
CA THR A 13 5.51 -9.21 -3.90
C THR A 13 7.03 -9.09 -3.69
N LYS A 14 7.82 -9.54 -4.66
CA LYS A 14 9.30 -9.55 -4.55
C LYS A 14 9.94 -8.26 -5.07
N LYS A 15 9.36 -7.65 -6.11
CA LYS A 15 9.93 -6.47 -6.80
C LYS A 15 9.36 -5.14 -6.29
N MET A 16 8.30 -5.15 -5.49
CA MET A 16 7.68 -3.93 -4.96
C MET A 16 8.66 -3.00 -4.22
N PRO A 17 9.54 -3.49 -3.32
CA PRO A 17 10.51 -2.60 -2.67
C PRO A 17 11.46 -1.93 -3.66
N LEU A 18 11.91 -2.68 -4.68
CA LEU A 18 12.77 -2.13 -5.73
C LEU A 18 12.04 -1.06 -6.55
N LEU A 19 10.80 -1.33 -6.94
CA LEU A 19 9.98 -0.38 -7.67
C LEU A 19 9.73 0.91 -6.87
N LYS A 20 9.38 0.79 -5.59
CA LYS A 20 9.22 1.94 -4.69
C LYS A 20 10.49 2.79 -4.61
N ASN A 21 11.66 2.16 -4.56
CA ASN A 21 12.94 2.84 -4.61
C ASN A 21 13.16 3.56 -5.95
N LEU A 22 12.93 2.87 -7.06
CA LEU A 22 13.06 3.46 -8.40
C LEU A 22 12.16 4.68 -8.59
N MET A 23 10.94 4.62 -8.08
CA MET A 23 9.98 5.74 -8.15
C MET A 23 10.45 6.97 -7.36
N GLN A 24 11.24 6.79 -6.30
CA GLN A 24 11.76 7.89 -5.47
C GLN A 24 13.10 8.44 -5.93
N MET A 25 13.88 7.68 -6.70
CA MET A 25 15.19 8.13 -7.15
C MET A 25 15.06 9.28 -8.16
N ALA A 26 15.70 10.40 -7.88
CA ALA A 26 15.81 11.49 -8.83
C ALA A 26 16.77 11.15 -10.00
N SER A 27 17.71 10.23 -9.76
CA SER A 27 18.68 9.79 -10.77
C SER A 27 19.10 8.35 -10.54
N LEU A 28 19.42 7.66 -11.61
CA LEU A 28 19.94 6.30 -11.62
C LEU A 28 21.45 6.33 -11.88
N SER A 29 22.22 5.60 -11.07
CA SER A 29 23.64 5.39 -11.27
C SER A 29 23.87 3.97 -11.79
N PHE A 30 24.57 3.84 -12.88
CA PHE A 30 24.89 2.55 -13.49
C PHE A 30 26.30 2.56 -14.08
N ILE A 31 26.85 1.37 -14.22
CA ILE A 31 28.14 1.17 -14.89
C ILE A 31 27.83 0.54 -16.25
N LYS A 32 28.26 1.20 -17.32
CA LYS A 32 28.21 0.58 -18.65
C LYS A 32 29.21 -0.55 -18.73
N SER A 33 28.88 -1.62 -19.43
CA SER A 33 29.82 -2.69 -19.71
C SER A 33 31.12 -2.11 -20.30
N TYR A 34 32.26 -2.60 -19.78
CA TYR A 34 33.61 -2.14 -20.15
C TYR A 34 34.00 -0.73 -19.68
N GLN A 35 33.19 -0.04 -18.87
CA GLN A 35 33.58 1.25 -18.25
C GLN A 35 33.85 1.08 -16.76
N LYS A 36 34.87 1.78 -16.25
CA LYS A 36 35.25 1.80 -14.82
C LYS A 36 34.54 2.91 -14.03
N SER A 37 33.84 3.82 -14.71
CA SER A 37 33.18 4.97 -14.10
C SER A 37 31.66 4.82 -14.06
N PHE A 38 31.05 5.35 -13.00
CA PHE A 38 29.60 5.44 -12.91
C PHE A 38 29.09 6.53 -13.86
N SER A 39 28.05 6.19 -14.60
CA SER A 39 27.23 7.16 -15.33
C SER A 39 25.97 7.44 -14.54
N LYS A 40 25.60 8.70 -14.42
CA LYS A 40 24.39 9.15 -13.71
C LYS A 40 23.40 9.68 -14.73
N LEU A 41 22.19 9.13 -14.74
CA LEU A 41 21.09 9.58 -15.59
C LEU A 41 19.93 10.10 -14.73
N PRO A 42 19.33 11.25 -15.08
CA PRO A 42 18.11 11.68 -14.42
C PRO A 42 16.98 10.69 -14.72
N ARG A 43 16.18 10.38 -13.71
CA ARG A 43 14.96 9.57 -13.89
C ARG A 43 13.83 10.46 -14.41
N ILE A 44 13.56 10.38 -15.70
CA ILE A 44 12.51 11.16 -16.37
C ILE A 44 11.29 10.27 -16.77
N ALA A 45 11.29 9.00 -16.36
CA ALA A 45 10.21 8.08 -16.67
C ALA A 45 9.19 8.03 -15.53
N SER A 46 7.91 8.04 -15.88
CA SER A 46 6.79 7.64 -15.03
C SER A 46 6.45 6.18 -15.29
N PHE A 47 5.72 5.57 -14.36
CA PHE A 47 5.33 4.17 -14.45
C PHE A 47 3.80 4.07 -14.52
N ALA A 48 3.31 3.16 -15.36
CA ALA A 48 1.93 2.71 -15.36
C ALA A 48 1.92 1.19 -15.32
N GLY A 49 0.92 0.60 -14.68
CA GLY A 49 0.79 -0.85 -14.61
C GLY A 49 -0.66 -1.27 -14.76
N THR A 50 -0.88 -2.46 -15.33
CA THR A 50 -2.19 -3.09 -15.44
C THR A 50 -2.26 -4.31 -14.52
N SER A 51 -3.42 -4.59 -13.96
CA SER A 51 -3.66 -5.77 -13.13
C SER A 51 -5.09 -6.25 -13.29
N ASN A 52 -5.27 -7.57 -13.31
CA ASN A 52 -6.57 -8.21 -13.26
C ASN A 52 -7.06 -8.41 -11.81
N ARG A 53 -6.28 -7.98 -10.82
CA ARG A 53 -6.60 -8.09 -9.40
C ARG A 53 -6.80 -6.72 -8.80
N LYS A 54 -7.83 -6.59 -7.96
CA LYS A 54 -8.04 -5.36 -7.19
C LYS A 54 -7.04 -5.25 -6.03
N ASP A 55 -6.72 -6.34 -5.35
CA ASP A 55 -5.87 -6.41 -4.15
C ASP A 55 -4.36 -6.39 -4.47
N ILE A 56 -3.88 -5.31 -5.09
CA ILE A 56 -2.50 -5.18 -5.58
C ILE A 56 -1.52 -4.57 -4.59
N LEU A 57 -1.99 -3.80 -3.63
CA LEU A 57 -1.15 -3.14 -2.65
C LEU A 57 -0.94 -4.02 -1.40
N THR A 58 0.31 -4.16 -0.96
CA THR A 58 0.68 -5.01 0.18
C THR A 58 1.17 -4.24 1.40
N ASP A 59 1.40 -2.93 1.27
CA ASP A 59 2.01 -2.11 2.31
C ASP A 59 1.34 -0.73 2.39
N PRO A 60 0.56 -0.49 3.47
CA PRO A 60 -0.13 0.78 3.67
C PRO A 60 0.80 2.00 3.70
N SER A 61 2.01 1.84 4.24
CA SER A 61 2.94 2.96 4.45
C SER A 61 3.54 3.51 3.15
N GLY A 62 3.49 2.72 2.07
CA GLY A 62 4.13 3.07 0.80
C GLY A 62 3.18 3.35 -0.35
N SER A 63 1.87 3.32 -0.12
CA SER A 63 0.86 3.39 -1.17
C SER A 63 0.66 4.78 -1.77
N ARG A 64 1.04 5.84 -1.08
CA ARG A 64 0.99 7.23 -1.60
C ARG A 64 1.75 7.43 -2.93
N ARG A 65 2.58 6.45 -3.33
CA ARG A 65 3.30 6.45 -4.61
C ARG A 65 2.49 5.89 -5.76
N PHE A 66 1.35 5.29 -5.47
CA PHE A 66 0.47 4.65 -6.44
C PHE A 66 -0.84 5.40 -6.50
N ILE A 67 -1.33 5.63 -7.70
CA ILE A 67 -2.68 6.07 -7.97
C ILE A 67 -3.37 4.85 -8.57
N CYS A 68 -4.21 4.18 -7.76
CA CYS A 68 -4.97 3.02 -8.21
C CYS A 68 -6.27 3.50 -8.86
N ILE A 69 -6.57 2.95 -10.02
CA ILE A 69 -7.78 3.28 -10.78
C ILE A 69 -8.47 1.97 -11.13
N GLU A 70 -9.70 1.79 -10.69
CA GLU A 70 -10.54 0.68 -11.10
C GLU A 70 -11.23 1.02 -12.43
N VAL A 71 -11.08 0.15 -13.40
CA VAL A 71 -11.72 0.29 -14.71
C VAL A 71 -12.98 -0.56 -14.70
N GLU A 72 -14.14 0.05 -14.59
CA GLU A 72 -15.44 -0.62 -14.51
C GLU A 72 -16.03 -0.91 -15.88
N GLU A 73 -15.72 -0.08 -16.87
CA GLU A 73 -16.27 -0.17 -18.23
C GLU A 73 -15.19 -0.29 -19.29
N LYS A 74 -15.60 -0.60 -20.50
CA LYS A 74 -14.70 -0.67 -21.65
C LYS A 74 -14.06 0.71 -21.89
N ILE A 75 -12.73 0.76 -21.89
CA ILE A 75 -11.98 1.97 -22.18
C ILE A 75 -12.24 2.37 -23.64
N ASN A 76 -12.67 3.62 -23.85
CA ASN A 76 -12.74 4.20 -25.17
C ASN A 76 -11.32 4.50 -25.68
N THR A 77 -10.97 3.87 -26.81
CA THR A 77 -9.67 4.06 -27.47
C THR A 77 -9.76 4.80 -28.79
N GLU A 78 -11.00 5.20 -29.18
CA GLU A 78 -11.24 5.87 -30.45
C GLU A 78 -11.12 7.39 -30.28
N ASP A 79 -10.66 8.07 -31.30
CA ASP A 79 -10.63 9.54 -31.42
C ASP A 79 -9.83 10.30 -30.36
N ILE A 80 -8.80 9.66 -29.78
CA ILE A 80 -7.90 10.35 -28.84
C ILE A 80 -6.96 11.28 -29.59
N ILE A 81 -7.21 12.59 -29.49
CA ILE A 81 -6.36 13.59 -30.10
C ILE A 81 -5.21 13.95 -29.15
N HIS A 82 -4.13 13.18 -29.21
CA HIS A 82 -2.97 13.33 -28.33
C HIS A 82 -2.36 14.74 -28.33
N SER A 83 -2.36 15.42 -29.48
CA SER A 83 -1.84 16.78 -29.59
C SER A 83 -2.60 17.80 -28.74
N GLN A 84 -3.93 17.64 -28.58
CA GLN A 84 -4.72 18.49 -27.71
C GLN A 84 -4.43 18.23 -26.24
N ILE A 85 -4.28 16.96 -25.85
CA ILE A 85 -3.90 16.58 -24.47
C ILE A 85 -2.56 17.19 -24.11
N TYR A 86 -1.54 17.05 -24.97
CA TYR A 86 -0.22 17.64 -24.71
C TYR A 86 -0.24 19.17 -24.71
N ALA A 87 -1.04 19.80 -25.56
CA ALA A 87 -1.20 21.26 -25.56
C ALA A 87 -1.85 21.77 -24.25
N GLN A 88 -2.87 21.05 -23.76
CA GLN A 88 -3.49 21.36 -22.46
C GLN A 88 -2.50 21.22 -21.31
N LEU A 89 -1.82 20.08 -21.19
CA LEU A 89 -0.82 19.83 -20.13
C LEU A 89 0.29 20.87 -20.14
N LYS A 90 0.80 21.21 -21.33
CA LYS A 90 1.81 22.27 -21.47
C LYS A 90 1.29 23.62 -20.99
N THR A 91 0.06 23.99 -21.34
CA THR A 91 -0.57 25.24 -20.92
C THR A 91 -0.75 25.29 -19.40
N GLU A 92 -1.19 24.19 -18.78
CA GLU A 92 -1.35 24.09 -17.33
C GLU A 92 -0.02 24.25 -16.59
N LEU A 93 1.04 23.59 -17.07
CA LEU A 93 2.39 23.73 -16.52
C LEU A 93 2.93 25.17 -16.64
N LEU A 94 2.74 25.82 -17.80
CA LEU A 94 3.16 27.21 -18.00
C LEU A 94 2.39 28.20 -17.12
N ARG A 95 1.16 27.86 -16.71
CA ARG A 95 0.35 28.62 -15.73
C ARG A 95 0.75 28.32 -14.29
N GLY A 96 1.77 27.49 -14.03
CA GLY A 96 2.26 27.16 -12.71
C GLY A 96 1.47 26.07 -11.98
N LYS A 97 0.67 25.26 -12.71
CA LYS A 97 -0.01 24.12 -12.08
C LYS A 97 1.03 23.15 -11.50
N ARG A 98 0.83 22.75 -10.25
CA ARG A 98 1.69 21.78 -9.57
C ARG A 98 1.63 20.43 -10.28
N TYR A 99 2.75 19.74 -10.31
CA TYR A 99 2.90 18.36 -10.82
C TYR A 99 3.28 17.36 -9.71
N TRP A 100 3.12 17.76 -8.46
CA TRP A 100 3.31 16.94 -7.26
C TRP A 100 2.12 17.11 -6.33
N PHE A 101 1.88 16.12 -5.48
CA PHE A 101 0.83 16.14 -4.48
C PHE A 101 1.35 16.75 -3.17
N ASP A 102 0.50 17.50 -2.47
CA ASP A 102 0.76 17.93 -1.09
C ASP A 102 0.29 16.85 -0.09
N SER A 103 0.44 17.16 1.22
CA SER A 103 0.11 16.20 2.28
C SER A 103 -1.37 15.82 2.32
N ASP A 104 -2.26 16.74 1.99
CA ASP A 104 -3.70 16.51 2.03
C ASP A 104 -4.12 15.64 0.83
N GLU A 105 -3.61 15.95 -0.35
CA GLU A 105 -3.78 15.13 -1.56
C GLU A 105 -3.17 13.72 -1.40
N GLU A 106 -2.00 13.61 -0.74
CA GLU A 106 -1.42 12.29 -0.39
C GLU A 106 -2.33 11.51 0.58
N ALA A 107 -3.00 12.19 1.52
CA ALA A 107 -3.96 11.56 2.43
C ALA A 107 -5.20 11.04 1.68
N GLU A 108 -5.71 11.81 0.72
CA GLU A 108 -6.81 11.39 -0.15
C GLU A 108 -6.45 10.17 -1.00
N ILE A 109 -5.26 10.18 -1.62
CA ILE A 109 -4.74 9.03 -2.38
C ILE A 109 -4.63 7.79 -1.48
N ASN A 110 -4.10 7.94 -0.26
CA ASN A 110 -3.98 6.84 0.69
C ASN A 110 -5.36 6.32 1.13
N PHE A 111 -6.34 7.21 1.31
CA PHE A 111 -7.71 6.82 1.63
C PHE A 111 -8.36 6.02 0.50
N HIS A 112 -8.27 6.53 -0.73
CA HIS A 112 -8.76 5.84 -1.94
C HIS A 112 -8.09 4.47 -2.12
N ASN A 113 -6.79 4.41 -1.92
CA ASN A 113 -6.01 3.19 -2.09
C ASN A 113 -6.35 2.07 -1.08
N ARG A 114 -7.11 2.35 -0.01
CA ARG A 114 -7.52 1.33 0.98
C ARG A 114 -8.28 0.16 0.36
N GLU A 115 -9.06 0.42 -0.67
CA GLU A 115 -9.81 -0.61 -1.38
C GLU A 115 -8.93 -1.59 -2.18
N PHE A 116 -7.70 -1.18 -2.48
CA PHE A 116 -6.74 -1.95 -3.27
C PHE A 116 -5.71 -2.68 -2.41
N TYR A 117 -5.87 -2.67 -1.08
CA TYR A 117 -4.98 -3.40 -0.20
C TYR A 117 -5.34 -4.87 -0.12
N ARG A 118 -4.31 -5.68 -0.26
CA ARG A 118 -4.39 -7.09 0.04
C ARG A 118 -4.37 -7.29 1.55
N GLN A 119 -5.47 -7.79 2.08
CA GLN A 119 -5.51 -8.22 3.47
C GLN A 119 -4.55 -9.39 3.69
N SER A 120 -3.75 -9.30 4.73
CA SER A 120 -2.93 -10.44 5.15
C SER A 120 -3.80 -11.54 5.76
N THR A 121 -3.27 -12.76 5.82
CA THR A 121 -3.97 -13.88 6.49
C THR A 121 -4.24 -13.54 7.96
N GLU A 122 -3.30 -12.86 8.59
CA GLU A 122 -3.39 -12.40 9.97
C GLU A 122 -4.53 -11.39 10.18
N GLU A 123 -4.67 -10.43 9.26
CA GLU A 123 -5.77 -9.45 9.27
C GLU A 123 -7.12 -10.12 9.07
N SER A 124 -7.22 -11.00 8.07
CA SER A 124 -8.47 -11.73 7.77
C SER A 124 -8.93 -12.56 8.96
N ILE A 125 -8.01 -13.28 9.60
CA ILE A 125 -8.31 -14.11 10.76
C ILE A 125 -8.65 -13.27 11.99
N PHE A 126 -7.93 -12.16 12.22
CA PHE A 126 -8.29 -11.23 13.27
C PHE A 126 -9.74 -10.77 13.09
N ASN A 127 -10.10 -10.29 11.91
CA ASN A 127 -11.45 -9.80 11.60
C ASN A 127 -12.53 -10.88 11.69
N CYS A 128 -12.18 -12.16 11.59
CA CYS A 128 -13.11 -13.28 11.87
C CYS A 128 -13.33 -13.54 13.36
N CYS A 129 -12.39 -13.16 14.22
CA CYS A 129 -12.44 -13.47 15.66
C CYS A 129 -12.68 -12.23 16.51
N PHE A 130 -12.16 -11.10 16.08
CA PHE A 130 -12.14 -9.85 16.83
C PHE A 130 -12.38 -8.66 15.89
N ARG A 131 -12.76 -7.54 16.48
CA ARG A 131 -12.73 -6.22 15.84
C ARG A 131 -12.20 -5.16 16.79
N ALA A 132 -11.77 -4.04 16.26
CA ALA A 132 -11.45 -2.87 17.07
C ALA A 132 -12.69 -2.38 17.82
N ALA A 133 -12.51 -2.02 19.07
CA ALA A 133 -13.57 -1.42 19.88
C ALA A 133 -13.79 0.04 19.47
N GLN A 134 -15.05 0.47 19.46
CA GLN A 134 -15.40 1.88 19.36
C GLN A 134 -15.40 2.53 20.77
N PRO A 135 -15.26 3.88 20.87
CA PRO A 135 -15.10 4.55 22.15
C PRO A 135 -16.18 4.27 23.21
N ASP A 136 -17.43 4.03 22.77
CA ASP A 136 -18.59 3.87 23.64
C ASP A 136 -19.03 2.40 23.83
N GLU A 137 -18.21 1.45 23.39
CA GLU A 137 -18.52 0.02 23.47
C GLU A 137 -17.82 -0.65 24.67
N THR A 138 -18.44 -1.71 25.17
CA THR A 138 -17.79 -2.59 26.14
C THR A 138 -16.74 -3.44 25.44
N TYR A 139 -15.50 -3.36 25.86
CA TYR A 139 -14.35 -3.99 25.22
C TYR A 139 -13.53 -4.82 26.21
N MET A 140 -12.67 -5.65 25.65
CA MET A 140 -11.61 -6.35 26.37
C MET A 140 -10.26 -5.65 26.11
N GLU A 141 -9.42 -5.60 27.13
CA GLU A 141 -8.04 -5.16 27.01
C GLU A 141 -7.12 -6.38 27.03
N LEU A 142 -6.61 -6.75 25.88
CA LEU A 142 -5.79 -7.95 25.68
C LEU A 142 -4.43 -7.56 25.09
N SER A 143 -3.39 -8.27 25.49
CA SER A 143 -2.08 -8.17 24.83
C SER A 143 -2.14 -8.82 23.43
N ALA A 144 -1.22 -8.43 22.55
CA ALA A 144 -1.10 -9.09 21.24
C ALA A 144 -0.86 -10.61 21.37
N ALA A 145 -0.19 -11.03 22.43
CA ALA A 145 0.05 -12.44 22.71
C ALA A 145 -1.24 -13.20 23.08
N GLU A 146 -2.09 -12.61 23.92
CA GLU A 146 -3.38 -13.19 24.30
C GLU A 146 -4.32 -13.30 23.10
N ILE A 147 -4.46 -12.24 22.30
CA ILE A 147 -5.26 -12.25 21.07
C ILE A 147 -4.73 -13.35 20.13
N PHE A 148 -3.41 -13.38 19.93
CA PHE A 148 -2.76 -14.38 19.09
C PHE A 148 -3.05 -15.82 19.56
N LEU A 149 -2.96 -16.08 20.87
CA LEU A 149 -3.25 -17.39 21.46
C LEU A 149 -4.74 -17.76 21.33
N CYS A 150 -5.66 -16.82 21.53
CA CYS A 150 -7.08 -17.02 21.31
C CYS A 150 -7.37 -17.44 19.86
N ILE A 151 -6.82 -16.72 18.90
CA ILE A 151 -6.97 -17.04 17.48
C ILE A 151 -6.35 -18.40 17.16
N LYS A 152 -5.14 -18.69 17.67
CA LYS A 152 -4.45 -19.96 17.44
C LYS A 152 -5.18 -21.15 18.03
N LYS A 153 -5.86 -20.96 19.17
CA LYS A 153 -6.71 -21.99 19.79
C LYS A 153 -7.93 -22.31 18.90
N ARG A 154 -8.54 -21.30 18.29
CA ARG A 154 -9.70 -21.44 17.40
C ARG A 154 -9.32 -21.94 16.00
N TYR A 155 -8.16 -21.48 15.49
CA TYR A 155 -7.63 -21.79 14.16
C TYR A 155 -6.16 -22.25 14.23
N PRO A 156 -5.85 -23.50 14.64
CA PRO A 156 -4.47 -23.95 14.92
C PRO A 156 -3.48 -23.80 13.75
N HIS A 157 -4.01 -23.82 12.51
CA HIS A 157 -3.19 -23.81 11.30
C HIS A 157 -3.04 -22.42 10.65
N ALA A 158 -3.73 -21.41 11.15
CA ALA A 158 -3.86 -20.14 10.47
C ALA A 158 -2.65 -19.20 10.63
N LEU A 159 -1.99 -19.19 11.78
CA LEU A 159 -0.90 -18.30 12.13
C LEU A 159 0.47 -19.01 12.18
N LYS A 160 0.72 -19.93 11.23
CA LYS A 160 1.93 -20.77 11.26
C LYS A 160 3.24 -19.97 11.14
N GLN A 161 3.23 -18.89 10.39
CA GLN A 161 4.42 -18.06 10.11
C GLN A 161 4.44 -16.76 10.90
N ALA A 162 3.39 -16.45 11.66
CA ALA A 162 3.29 -15.24 12.45
C ALA A 162 3.79 -15.46 13.89
N SER A 163 4.27 -14.37 14.49
CA SER A 163 4.62 -14.30 15.90
C SER A 163 3.76 -13.24 16.60
N PRO A 164 3.59 -13.28 17.93
CA PRO A 164 2.90 -12.21 18.65
C PRO A 164 3.49 -10.81 18.39
N ALA A 165 4.81 -10.73 18.18
CA ALA A 165 5.49 -9.47 17.90
C ALA A 165 5.17 -8.94 16.50
N SER A 166 5.10 -9.80 15.46
CA SER A 166 4.67 -9.40 14.13
C SER A 166 3.16 -9.09 14.11
N PHE A 167 2.36 -9.83 14.87
CA PHE A 167 0.93 -9.65 14.97
C PHE A 167 0.54 -8.31 15.61
N SER A 168 1.34 -7.78 16.54
CA SER A 168 1.12 -6.45 17.11
C SER A 168 1.14 -5.33 16.05
N LYS A 169 1.93 -5.48 14.99
CA LYS A 169 1.95 -4.52 13.87
C LYS A 169 0.66 -4.60 13.05
N VAL A 170 0.12 -5.79 12.90
CA VAL A 170 -1.17 -6.02 12.23
C VAL A 170 -2.31 -5.36 13.00
N LEU A 171 -2.35 -5.50 14.33
CA LEU A 171 -3.36 -4.83 15.15
C LEU A 171 -3.31 -3.30 15.00
N MET A 172 -2.11 -2.74 14.94
CA MET A 172 -1.93 -1.30 14.71
C MET A 172 -2.36 -0.87 13.30
N SER A 173 -2.07 -1.66 12.25
CA SER A 173 -2.50 -1.35 10.88
C SER A 173 -4.02 -1.41 10.72
N LEU A 174 -4.71 -2.23 11.51
CA LEU A 174 -6.16 -2.31 11.58
C LEU A 174 -6.82 -1.20 12.42
N GLY A 175 -6.02 -0.28 12.96
CA GLY A 175 -6.54 0.82 13.77
C GLY A 175 -7.02 0.41 15.15
N VAL A 176 -6.60 -0.75 15.66
CA VAL A 176 -6.93 -1.19 17.03
C VAL A 176 -6.24 -0.26 18.02
N GLU A 177 -7.00 0.35 18.93
CA GLU A 177 -6.46 1.25 19.94
C GLU A 177 -5.50 0.50 20.87
N ARG A 178 -4.28 1.08 21.04
CA ARG A 178 -3.23 0.53 21.88
C ARG A 178 -3.06 1.34 23.15
N ILE A 179 -3.06 0.68 24.28
CA ILE A 179 -2.80 1.26 25.60
C ILE A 179 -1.42 0.78 26.06
N HIS A 180 -0.61 1.71 26.50
CA HIS A 180 0.69 1.40 27.07
C HIS A 180 0.57 1.23 28.59
N THR A 181 0.93 0.06 29.12
CA THR A 181 0.92 -0.26 30.53
C THR A 181 2.33 -0.57 31.04
N ARG A 182 2.49 -0.66 32.37
CA ARG A 182 3.78 -1.06 32.98
C ARG A 182 4.23 -2.46 32.58
N THR A 183 3.29 -3.33 32.21
CA THR A 183 3.54 -4.73 31.86
C THR A 183 3.57 -4.98 30.35
N GLY A 184 3.35 -3.95 29.53
CA GLY A 184 3.35 -4.05 28.07
C GLY A 184 2.22 -3.30 27.40
N ASN A 185 1.99 -3.61 26.14
CA ASN A 185 0.93 -2.99 25.35
C ASN A 185 -0.33 -3.85 25.37
N LEU A 186 -1.47 -3.24 25.68
CA LEU A 186 -2.80 -3.81 25.57
C LEU A 186 -3.54 -3.21 24.38
N TYR A 187 -4.48 -3.94 23.83
CA TYR A 187 -5.30 -3.58 22.67
C TYR A 187 -6.77 -3.72 23.03
N ARG A 188 -7.56 -2.69 22.66
CA ARG A 188 -9.01 -2.68 22.91
C ARG A 188 -9.73 -3.39 21.77
N VAL A 189 -10.26 -4.55 22.08
CA VAL A 189 -10.92 -5.42 21.08
C VAL A 189 -12.26 -5.93 21.59
N ILE A 190 -13.11 -6.29 20.65
CA ILE A 190 -14.37 -7.00 20.89
C ILE A 190 -14.29 -8.34 20.19
N GLU A 191 -14.58 -9.42 20.90
CA GLU A 191 -14.64 -10.76 20.33
C GLU A 191 -15.90 -10.92 19.49
N MET A 192 -15.73 -11.45 18.29
CA MET A 192 -16.82 -11.77 17.36
C MET A 192 -17.27 -13.22 17.60
N ARG A 193 -18.58 -13.40 17.83
CA ARG A 193 -19.20 -14.72 18.07
C ARG A 193 -19.42 -15.49 16.78
#